data_b327c923ab8665e47ebecab100755042
#
_entry.id   b327c923ab8665e47ebecab100755042
#
_cell.length_a   1.000
_cell.length_b   1.000
_cell.length_c   1.000
_cell.angle_alpha   90.00
_cell.angle_beta   90.00
_cell.angle_gamma   90.00
#
_symmetry.space_group_name_H-M   'P 1'
#
loop_
_entity.id
_entity.type
_entity.pdbx_description
1 polymer ?
#
loop_
_entity_poly.entity_id
_entity_poly.type
_entity_poly.pdbx_seq_one_letter_code
_entity_poly.pdbx_strand_id
1 'polypeptide(L)'
;MFWTKKNFDVYGEQGGISTAITLPEGFNTASDRCPMVILMHGFMANKKFHPIPTLAKALAKAGIASISFDFNAHGKSEGKFIDMTIANEISDAKAVFEYVKTLPYVTEIGFAGHSQGGVIAGMLAGELEDDPRKPACMVLLAPAAVLK
;
A
#
# COMPACT_ATOMS: atom_id res chain seq x y z
N MET A 1 -9.07 23.48 24.31
CA MET A 1 -8.19 22.80 23.32
C MET A 1 -9.01 21.73 22.64
N PHE A 2 -9.23 21.90 21.35
CA PHE A 2 -9.97 20.91 20.55
C PHE A 2 -8.97 19.90 19.98
N TRP A 3 -9.08 18.66 20.40
CA TRP A 3 -8.35 17.56 19.77
C TRP A 3 -9.02 17.22 18.45
N THR A 4 -8.42 17.60 17.33
CA THR A 4 -8.88 17.10 16.05
C THR A 4 -8.49 15.62 15.96
N LYS A 5 -9.48 14.75 16.04
CA LYS A 5 -9.28 13.33 15.78
C LYS A 5 -8.74 13.19 14.36
N LYS A 6 -7.56 12.58 14.20
CA LYS A 6 -7.07 12.27 12.88
C LYS A 6 -8.06 11.32 12.21
N ASN A 7 -8.54 11.71 11.04
CA ASN A 7 -9.38 10.83 10.23
C ASN A 7 -8.51 10.13 9.21
N PHE A 8 -8.64 8.82 9.14
CA PHE A 8 -7.98 7.97 8.15
C PHE A 8 -9.05 7.28 7.30
N ASP A 9 -8.74 7.03 6.02
CA ASP A 9 -9.63 6.23 5.16
C ASP A 9 -9.49 4.73 5.42
N VAL A 10 -8.34 4.33 5.95
CA VAL A 10 -8.02 2.94 6.24
C VAL A 10 -7.62 2.79 7.71
N TYR A 11 -8.15 1.77 8.35
CA TYR A 11 -7.78 1.38 9.72
C TYR A 11 -7.33 -0.07 9.74
N GLY A 12 -6.14 -0.31 10.27
CA GLY A 12 -5.60 -1.64 10.55
C GLY A 12 -5.71 -1.99 12.03
N GLU A 13 -5.15 -3.12 12.40
CA GLU A 13 -5.15 -3.60 13.80
C GLU A 13 -4.37 -2.67 14.74
N GLN A 14 -3.36 -1.95 14.23
CA GLN A 14 -2.54 -1.01 14.99
C GLN A 14 -3.07 0.43 14.97
N GLY A 15 -4.23 0.67 14.37
CA GLY A 15 -4.85 1.98 14.26
C GLY A 15 -4.92 2.51 12.84
N GLY A 16 -5.05 3.83 12.70
CA GLY A 16 -5.18 4.50 11.40
C GLY A 16 -3.94 4.39 10.53
N ILE A 17 -4.15 4.14 9.26
CA ILE A 17 -3.11 4.02 8.23
C ILE A 17 -3.18 5.23 7.32
N SER A 18 -2.09 6.00 7.25
CA SER A 18 -1.97 7.15 6.36
C SER A 18 -1.70 6.68 4.94
N THR A 19 -2.58 7.03 4.01
CA THR A 19 -2.53 6.63 2.60
C THR A 19 -2.43 7.83 1.68
N ALA A 20 -1.95 7.60 0.45
CA ALA A 20 -1.97 8.57 -0.63
C ALA A 20 -2.30 7.87 -1.97
N ILE A 21 -3.35 8.31 -2.63
CA ILE A 21 -3.75 7.82 -3.95
C ILE A 21 -3.20 8.76 -5.01
N THR A 22 -2.57 8.19 -6.04
CA THR A 22 -2.12 8.91 -7.23
C THR A 22 -2.89 8.36 -8.43
N LEU A 23 -3.62 9.24 -9.11
CA LEU A 23 -4.43 8.89 -10.28
C LEU A 23 -3.73 9.35 -11.57
N PRO A 24 -4.00 8.71 -12.71
CA PRO A 24 -3.61 9.23 -14.01
C PRO A 24 -4.15 10.66 -14.23
N GLU A 25 -3.42 11.47 -15.00
CA GLU A 25 -3.85 12.83 -15.30
C GLU A 25 -5.22 12.83 -16.00
N GLY A 26 -6.12 13.71 -15.54
CA GLY A 26 -7.47 13.83 -16.08
C GLY A 26 -8.40 12.67 -15.75
N PHE A 27 -8.00 11.74 -14.91
CA PHE A 27 -8.82 10.59 -14.54
C PHE A 27 -10.05 11.00 -13.72
N ASN A 28 -11.22 10.54 -14.14
CA ASN A 28 -12.49 10.77 -13.46
C ASN A 28 -12.96 9.49 -12.78
N THR A 29 -12.92 9.47 -11.43
CA THR A 29 -13.29 8.28 -10.63
C THR A 29 -14.75 7.85 -10.80
N ALA A 30 -15.63 8.74 -11.28
CA ALA A 30 -17.03 8.43 -11.51
C ALA A 30 -17.28 7.68 -12.82
N SER A 31 -16.45 7.91 -13.84
CA SER A 31 -16.65 7.38 -15.20
C SER A 31 -15.53 6.48 -15.71
N ASP A 32 -14.29 6.69 -15.24
CA ASP A 32 -13.13 5.98 -15.74
C ASP A 32 -12.81 4.74 -14.88
N ARG A 33 -12.05 3.83 -15.45
CA ARG A 33 -11.57 2.59 -14.80
C ARG A 33 -10.10 2.41 -15.09
N CYS A 34 -9.34 1.96 -14.10
CA CYS A 34 -7.92 1.62 -14.28
C CYS A 34 -7.45 0.58 -13.25
N PRO A 35 -6.33 -0.10 -13.52
CA PRO A 35 -5.66 -0.89 -12.49
C PRO A 35 -5.10 0.02 -11.39
N MET A 36 -4.92 -0.55 -10.19
CA MET A 36 -4.25 0.14 -9.07
C MET A 36 -3.16 -0.73 -8.49
N VAL A 37 -1.99 -0.14 -8.26
CA VAL A 37 -0.85 -0.79 -7.61
C VAL A 37 -0.74 -0.28 -6.17
N ILE A 38 -0.66 -1.21 -5.23
CA ILE A 38 -0.39 -0.92 -3.82
C ILE A 38 1.13 -0.88 -3.63
N LEU A 39 1.65 0.26 -3.18
CA LEU A 39 3.07 0.53 -3.02
C LEU A 39 3.48 0.42 -1.56
N MET A 40 4.43 -0.46 -1.26
CA MET A 40 4.88 -0.81 0.09
C MET A 40 6.34 -0.39 0.30
N HIS A 41 6.56 0.54 1.24
CA HIS A 41 7.89 1.05 1.57
C HIS A 41 8.72 0.08 2.42
N GLY A 42 10.01 0.37 2.57
CA GLY A 42 10.93 -0.42 3.39
C GLY A 42 10.94 -0.03 4.88
N PHE A 43 11.73 -0.78 5.66
CA PHE A 43 11.93 -0.55 7.08
C PHE A 43 12.44 0.86 7.36
N MET A 44 11.88 1.51 8.36
CA MET A 44 12.20 2.90 8.77
C MET A 44 12.03 3.96 7.66
N ALA A 45 11.35 3.62 6.57
CA ALA A 45 10.98 4.57 5.53
C ALA A 45 9.52 5.05 5.71
N ASN A 46 8.95 5.61 4.69
CA ASN A 46 7.53 5.96 4.61
C ASN A 46 7.13 6.17 3.14
N LYS A 47 5.85 6.43 2.89
CA LYS A 47 5.32 6.60 1.53
C LYS A 47 5.91 7.78 0.74
N LYS A 48 6.59 8.70 1.41
CA LYS A 48 7.23 9.87 0.77
C LYS A 48 8.69 9.64 0.40
N PHE A 49 9.28 8.50 0.79
CA PHE A 49 10.67 8.18 0.49
C PHE A 49 10.79 7.44 -0.84
N HIS A 50 11.89 7.78 -1.56
CA HIS A 50 12.26 7.04 -2.77
C HIS A 50 12.35 5.51 -2.46
N PRO A 51 11.87 4.60 -3.32
CA PRO A 51 11.38 4.85 -4.69
C PRO A 51 9.86 5.08 -4.80
N ILE A 52 9.13 5.18 -3.70
CA ILE A 52 7.66 5.17 -3.70
C ILE A 52 7.04 6.31 -4.54
N PRO A 53 7.39 7.60 -4.33
CA PRO A 53 6.81 8.67 -5.15
C PRO A 53 7.18 8.58 -6.62
N THR A 54 8.39 8.11 -6.93
CA THR A 54 8.86 7.91 -8.32
C THR A 54 8.04 6.84 -9.02
N LEU A 55 7.75 5.73 -8.34
CA LEU A 55 6.91 4.67 -8.86
C LEU A 55 5.47 5.17 -9.09
N ALA A 56 4.89 5.87 -8.11
CA ALA A 56 3.55 6.43 -8.23
C ALA A 56 3.41 7.33 -9.46
N LYS A 57 4.39 8.20 -9.68
CA LYS A 57 4.43 9.11 -10.82
C LYS A 57 4.57 8.37 -12.16
N ALA A 58 5.43 7.37 -12.22
CA ALA A 58 5.64 6.57 -13.43
C ALA A 58 4.39 5.75 -13.78
N LEU A 59 3.73 5.15 -12.79
CA LEU A 59 2.49 4.42 -12.97
C LEU A 59 1.37 5.33 -13.50
N ALA A 60 1.21 6.52 -12.90
CA ALA A 60 0.21 7.48 -13.33
C ALA A 60 0.39 7.89 -14.80
N LYS A 61 1.64 8.10 -15.24
CA LYS A 61 1.96 8.36 -16.66
C LYS A 61 1.61 7.20 -17.59
N ALA A 62 1.62 5.97 -17.07
CA ALA A 62 1.25 4.77 -17.81
C ALA A 62 -0.26 4.45 -17.75
N GLY A 63 -1.08 5.32 -17.14
CA GLY A 63 -2.52 5.10 -17.01
C GLY A 63 -2.90 4.17 -15.86
N ILE A 64 -2.02 3.96 -14.91
CA ILE A 64 -2.20 3.07 -13.75
C ILE A 64 -2.25 3.91 -12.48
N ALA A 65 -3.29 3.75 -11.69
CA ALA A 65 -3.38 4.37 -10.38
C ALA A 65 -2.49 3.66 -9.37
N SER A 66 -2.14 4.34 -8.30
CA SER A 66 -1.44 3.73 -7.18
C SER A 66 -1.96 4.24 -5.84
N ILE A 67 -1.82 3.44 -4.82
CA ILE A 67 -1.99 3.82 -3.43
C ILE A 67 -0.72 3.46 -2.68
N SER A 68 -0.11 4.46 -2.06
CA SER A 68 0.98 4.28 -1.12
C SER A 68 0.48 4.52 0.30
N PHE A 69 1.12 3.90 1.26
CA PHE A 69 0.73 4.04 2.66
C PHE A 69 1.95 3.93 3.57
N ASP A 70 1.81 4.46 4.78
CA ASP A 70 2.79 4.27 5.84
C ASP A 70 2.40 3.04 6.66
N PHE A 71 3.30 2.08 6.79
CA PHE A 71 3.11 0.98 7.73
C PHE A 71 2.92 1.50 9.16
N ASN A 72 2.32 0.72 10.05
CA ASN A 72 2.16 1.12 11.45
C ASN A 72 3.47 1.60 12.05
N ALA A 73 3.40 2.57 12.93
CA ALA A 73 4.55 3.23 13.59
C ALA A 73 5.53 3.94 12.64
N HIS A 74 5.21 4.07 11.35
CA HIS A 74 5.99 4.81 10.35
C HIS A 74 5.21 6.05 9.86
N GLY A 75 5.93 7.07 9.44
CA GLY A 75 5.35 8.25 8.83
C GLY A 75 4.24 8.87 9.68
N LYS A 76 3.04 8.97 9.11
CA LYS A 76 1.85 9.54 9.75
C LYS A 76 0.83 8.49 10.22
N SER A 77 1.12 7.22 10.05
CA SER A 77 0.29 6.15 10.57
C SER A 77 0.40 6.02 12.08
N GLU A 78 -0.66 5.51 12.69
CA GLU A 78 -0.68 5.23 14.13
C GLU A 78 0.12 3.96 14.46
N GLY A 79 0.26 3.65 15.72
CA GLY A 79 0.99 2.51 16.22
C GLY A 79 2.25 2.91 16.98
N LYS A 80 2.81 1.93 17.70
CA LYS A 80 4.04 2.12 18.47
C LYS A 80 5.15 1.29 17.83
N PHE A 81 6.32 1.88 17.66
CA PHE A 81 7.46 1.22 17.03
C PHE A 81 7.85 -0.08 17.74
N ILE A 82 7.70 -0.14 19.07
CA ILE A 82 7.98 -1.35 19.85
C ILE A 82 7.06 -2.53 19.50
N ASP A 83 5.86 -2.25 18.99
CA ASP A 83 4.88 -3.26 18.61
C ASP A 83 4.94 -3.59 17.10
N MET A 84 5.83 -2.92 16.36
CA MET A 84 5.97 -3.12 14.93
C MET A 84 6.65 -4.47 14.65
N THR A 85 5.94 -5.33 13.92
CA THR A 85 6.40 -6.65 13.48
C THR A 85 6.07 -6.87 12.02
N ILE A 86 6.70 -7.85 11.39
CA ILE A 86 6.36 -8.27 10.03
C ILE A 86 4.86 -8.66 9.95
N ALA A 87 4.35 -9.38 10.95
CA ALA A 87 2.94 -9.77 10.99
C ALA A 87 2.01 -8.55 11.03
N ASN A 88 2.34 -7.53 11.83
CA ASN A 88 1.55 -6.30 11.90
C ASN A 88 1.62 -5.50 10.59
N GLU A 89 2.74 -5.50 9.90
CA GLU A 89 2.86 -4.86 8.59
C GLU A 89 2.07 -5.61 7.50
N ILE A 90 2.05 -6.94 7.54
CA ILE A 90 1.18 -7.74 6.65
C ILE A 90 -0.29 -7.40 6.90
N SER A 91 -0.69 -7.29 8.17
CA SER A 91 -2.04 -6.87 8.55
C SER A 91 -2.40 -5.48 8.00
N ASP A 92 -1.49 -4.52 8.07
CA ASP A 92 -1.67 -3.19 7.48
C ASP A 92 -1.86 -3.25 5.97
N ALA A 93 -0.98 -3.97 5.27
CA ALA A 93 -1.07 -4.14 3.82
C ALA A 93 -2.38 -4.81 3.41
N LYS A 94 -2.85 -5.79 4.19
CA LYS A 94 -4.14 -6.44 3.98
C LYS A 94 -5.31 -5.47 4.15
N ALA A 95 -5.26 -4.59 5.16
CA ALA A 95 -6.27 -3.56 5.36
C ALA A 95 -6.33 -2.59 4.17
N VAL A 96 -5.19 -2.19 3.63
CA VAL A 96 -5.12 -1.36 2.41
C VAL A 96 -5.67 -2.12 1.21
N PHE A 97 -5.33 -3.39 1.04
CA PHE A 97 -5.87 -4.24 -0.03
C PHE A 97 -7.41 -4.34 0.06
N GLU A 98 -7.97 -4.58 1.23
CA GLU A 98 -9.42 -4.62 1.43
C GLU A 98 -10.07 -3.27 1.10
N TYR A 99 -9.44 -2.17 1.45
CA TYR A 99 -9.90 -0.83 1.09
C TYR A 99 -9.91 -0.63 -0.43
N VAL A 100 -8.85 -1.02 -1.13
CA VAL A 100 -8.76 -0.90 -2.60
C VAL A 100 -9.87 -1.68 -3.29
N LYS A 101 -10.26 -2.84 -2.76
CA LYS A 101 -11.38 -3.63 -3.29
C LYS A 101 -12.72 -2.87 -3.23
N THR A 102 -12.85 -1.90 -2.35
CA THR A 102 -14.08 -1.08 -2.24
C THR A 102 -14.13 0.06 -3.25
N LEU A 103 -13.04 0.36 -3.95
CA LEU A 103 -12.96 1.44 -4.92
C LEU A 103 -13.56 0.99 -6.26
N PRO A 104 -14.70 1.56 -6.70
CA PRO A 104 -15.42 1.03 -7.85
C PRO A 104 -14.71 1.28 -9.19
N TYR A 105 -13.75 2.21 -9.23
CA TYR A 105 -12.98 2.52 -10.43
C TYR A 105 -11.75 1.63 -10.63
N VAL A 106 -11.44 0.76 -9.68
CA VAL A 106 -10.28 -0.14 -9.76
C VAL A 106 -10.67 -1.44 -10.44
N THR A 107 -9.99 -1.77 -11.54
CA THR A 107 -10.21 -3.00 -12.31
C THR A 107 -9.41 -4.17 -11.76
N GLU A 108 -8.09 -4.02 -11.69
CA GLU A 108 -7.16 -5.04 -11.22
C GLU A 108 -6.23 -4.44 -10.17
N ILE A 109 -5.73 -5.28 -9.28
CA ILE A 109 -4.82 -4.87 -8.21
C ILE A 109 -3.46 -5.50 -8.46
N GLY A 110 -2.40 -4.69 -8.34
CA GLY A 110 -1.02 -5.14 -8.33
C GLY A 110 -0.32 -4.72 -7.03
N PHE A 111 0.77 -5.40 -6.72
CA PHE A 111 1.63 -5.05 -5.59
C PHE A 111 3.00 -4.62 -6.08
N ALA A 112 3.59 -3.62 -5.46
CA ALA A 112 4.99 -3.28 -5.62
C ALA A 112 5.58 -2.98 -4.24
N GLY A 113 6.68 -3.62 -3.91
CA GLY A 113 7.33 -3.46 -2.61
C GLY A 113 8.83 -3.27 -2.72
N HIS A 114 9.37 -2.35 -1.92
CA HIS A 114 10.79 -2.07 -1.82
C HIS A 114 11.35 -2.60 -0.50
N SER A 115 12.48 -3.30 -0.56
CA SER A 115 13.18 -3.84 0.62
C SER A 115 12.23 -4.68 1.48
N GLN A 116 12.04 -4.36 2.75
CA GLN A 116 11.08 -5.05 3.63
C GLN A 116 9.65 -5.03 3.07
N GLY A 117 9.24 -3.94 2.41
CA GLY A 117 7.95 -3.87 1.74
C GLY A 117 7.78 -4.91 0.63
N GLY A 118 8.87 -5.32 -0.02
CA GLY A 118 8.88 -6.44 -0.96
C GLY A 118 8.59 -7.78 -0.29
N VAL A 119 9.13 -8.01 0.90
CA VAL A 119 8.82 -9.21 1.70
C VAL A 119 7.35 -9.24 2.09
N ILE A 120 6.83 -8.10 2.56
CA ILE A 120 5.41 -7.98 2.95
C ILE A 120 4.50 -8.25 1.73
N ALA A 121 4.82 -7.67 0.58
CA ALA A 121 4.07 -7.89 -0.65
C ALA A 121 4.01 -9.37 -1.04
N GLY A 122 5.14 -10.05 -1.00
CA GLY A 122 5.22 -11.48 -1.30
C GLY A 122 4.43 -12.35 -0.33
N MET A 123 4.57 -12.10 0.96
CA MET A 123 3.86 -12.85 2.00
C MET A 123 2.35 -12.63 1.91
N LEU A 124 1.91 -11.39 1.75
CA LEU A 124 0.48 -11.09 1.59
C LEU A 124 -0.09 -11.73 0.32
N ALA A 125 0.64 -11.67 -0.80
CA ALA A 125 0.19 -12.33 -2.04
C ALA A 125 -0.05 -13.83 -1.84
N GLY A 126 0.81 -14.51 -1.07
CA GLY A 126 0.62 -15.91 -0.68
C GLY A 126 -0.64 -16.13 0.15
N GLU A 127 -0.91 -15.27 1.13
CA GLU A 127 -2.14 -15.34 1.93
C GLU A 127 -3.41 -15.12 1.11
N LEU A 128 -3.32 -14.37 0.01
CA LEU A 128 -4.44 -14.03 -0.86
C LEU A 128 -4.63 -14.99 -2.04
N GLU A 129 -3.96 -16.13 -2.05
CA GLU A 129 -3.99 -17.07 -3.18
C GLU A 129 -5.41 -17.43 -3.64
N ASP A 130 -6.32 -17.58 -2.71
CA ASP A 130 -7.72 -17.94 -2.98
C ASP A 130 -8.65 -16.70 -3.10
N ASP A 131 -8.15 -15.48 -2.92
CA ASP A 131 -8.96 -14.28 -3.08
C ASP A 131 -9.22 -14.01 -4.57
N PRO A 132 -10.49 -13.83 -4.99
CA PRO A 132 -10.82 -13.55 -6.40
C PRO A 132 -10.24 -12.23 -6.91
N ARG A 133 -9.89 -11.31 -6.02
CA ARG A 133 -9.24 -10.02 -6.33
C ARG A 133 -7.74 -10.02 -6.02
N LYS A 134 -7.13 -11.19 -5.80
CA LYS A 134 -5.68 -11.32 -5.57
C LYS A 134 -4.86 -10.50 -6.58
N PRO A 135 -3.64 -10.08 -6.23
CA PRO A 135 -2.84 -9.28 -7.14
C PRO A 135 -2.59 -9.99 -8.47
N ALA A 136 -2.85 -9.29 -9.57
CA ALA A 136 -2.62 -9.79 -10.93
C ALA A 136 -1.12 -9.81 -11.27
N CYS A 137 -0.33 -8.96 -10.62
CA CYS A 137 1.12 -8.91 -10.77
C CYS A 137 1.77 -8.37 -9.51
N MET A 138 3.07 -8.62 -9.38
CA MET A 138 3.86 -8.14 -8.26
C MET A 138 5.26 -7.74 -8.74
N VAL A 139 5.74 -6.60 -8.28
CA VAL A 139 7.09 -6.10 -8.52
C VAL A 139 7.82 -6.02 -7.18
N LEU A 140 8.95 -6.69 -7.10
CA LEU A 140 9.81 -6.70 -5.93
C LEU A 140 11.10 -5.95 -6.23
N LEU A 141 11.31 -4.85 -5.54
CA LEU A 141 12.48 -4.00 -5.68
C LEU A 141 13.43 -4.27 -4.51
N ALA A 142 14.53 -4.98 -4.79
CA ALA A 142 15.53 -5.36 -3.79
C ALA A 142 14.87 -5.88 -2.49
N PRO A 143 14.03 -6.92 -2.55
CA PRO A 143 13.33 -7.42 -1.37
C PRO A 143 14.34 -7.86 -0.30
N ALA A 144 14.06 -7.51 0.95
CA ALA A 144 14.94 -7.83 2.08
C ALA A 144 14.76 -9.29 2.53
N ALA A 145 14.93 -10.23 1.60
CA ALA A 145 14.86 -11.66 1.87
C ALA A 145 16.26 -12.23 2.07
N VAL A 146 16.44 -13.04 3.11
CA VAL A 146 17.65 -13.82 3.32
C VAL A 146 17.45 -15.17 2.63
N LEU A 147 18.12 -15.33 1.49
CA LEU A 147 18.21 -16.62 0.84
C LEU A 147 19.39 -17.39 1.43
N LYS A 148 19.11 -18.43 2.15
CA LYS A 148 20.10 -19.43 2.60
C LYS A 148 19.94 -20.70 1.78
#